data_8f9a56f5256ec02c87cc63c9f547a20c
#
_entry.id   8f9a56f5256ec02c87cc63c9f547a20c
#
_cell.length_a   1.000
_cell.length_b   1.000
_cell.length_c   1.000
_cell.angle_alpha   90.00
_cell.angle_beta   90.00
_cell.angle_gamma   90.00
#
_symmetry.space_group_name_H-M   'P 1'
#
loop_
_entity.id
_entity.type
_entity.pdbx_description
1 polymer ?
#
loop_
_entity_poly.entity_id
_entity_poly.type
_entity_poly.pdbx_seq_one_letter_code
_entity_poly.pdbx_strand_id
1 'polypeptide(L)'
;DVHVAYETSGNIAVGDEEVIRFLHFINGFNQIFNNSEDKVVVDKYAEIRKFLKEKKDGDIDTRDILTIKGLIRRGEARTACTYNNIPLDHCHFLDLPFYETGRIQKGPLTEADVEIVRNLLREVKPHQIFVAGDLADPHGTHRVCTDAVFAAIDLEKEEGAKWLKDCRIWMYRGAWAEWEIENIEMAVPISPEELRAKRNSILKHQSQMESAPFLGNDERLFWQRSEDRNRGTAALYDNLGLASYEAMEAFVEYIPL
;
A
#
# COMPACT_ATOMS: atom_id res chain seq x y z
N ASP A 1 -16.72 -9.35 -6.30
CA ASP A 1 -15.88 -9.33 -5.08
C ASP A 1 -14.64 -8.47 -5.34
N VAL A 2 -14.15 -7.80 -4.30
CA VAL A 2 -12.93 -6.99 -4.34
C VAL A 2 -11.90 -7.65 -3.44
N HIS A 3 -10.69 -7.84 -3.97
CA HIS A 3 -9.51 -8.30 -3.24
C HIS A 3 -8.46 -7.20 -3.21
N VAL A 4 -7.77 -7.04 -2.08
CA VAL A 4 -6.68 -6.07 -1.94
C VAL A 4 -5.42 -6.82 -1.57
N ALA A 5 -4.38 -6.67 -2.38
CA ALA A 5 -3.07 -7.26 -2.14
C ALA A 5 -2.07 -6.19 -1.70
N TYR A 6 -1.51 -6.36 -0.52
CA TYR A 6 -0.38 -5.59 -0.01
C TYR A 6 0.89 -6.39 -0.28
N GLU A 7 1.64 -5.97 -1.27
CA GLU A 7 2.80 -6.71 -1.78
C GLU A 7 4.00 -6.65 -0.84
N THR A 8 4.11 -5.58 -0.04
CA THR A 8 5.21 -5.39 0.93
C THR A 8 4.66 -5.15 2.33
N SER A 9 5.44 -5.51 3.35
CA SER A 9 5.06 -5.25 4.75
C SER A 9 4.98 -3.76 5.10
N GLY A 10 5.71 -2.91 4.37
CA GLY A 10 5.83 -1.48 4.66
C GLY A 10 6.57 -1.18 5.98
N ASN A 11 7.22 -2.15 6.59
CA ASN A 11 7.84 -2.06 7.91
C ASN A 11 8.94 -0.99 7.99
N ILE A 12 9.69 -0.76 6.91
CA ILE A 12 10.78 0.24 6.84
C ILE A 12 10.24 1.67 6.97
N ALA A 13 8.97 1.89 6.62
CA ALA A 13 8.33 3.21 6.60
C ALA A 13 7.57 3.55 7.89
N VAL A 14 7.77 2.81 8.97
CA VAL A 14 7.13 3.06 10.27
C VAL A 14 8.15 3.66 11.24
N GLY A 15 7.79 4.77 11.88
CA GLY A 15 8.61 5.44 12.89
C GLY A 15 8.78 4.61 14.16
N ASP A 16 9.86 4.88 14.89
CA ASP A 16 10.14 4.18 16.15
C ASP A 16 9.14 4.59 17.25
N GLU A 17 8.61 5.79 17.18
CA GLU A 17 7.55 6.32 18.09
C GLU A 17 6.27 5.48 18.01
N GLU A 18 5.92 5.02 16.81
CA GLU A 18 4.78 4.12 16.61
C GLU A 18 5.02 2.78 17.30
N VAL A 19 6.22 2.23 17.19
CA VAL A 19 6.58 1.00 17.90
C VAL A 19 6.40 1.18 19.41
N ILE A 20 6.92 2.28 19.97
CA ILE A 20 6.80 2.60 21.39
C ILE A 20 5.33 2.74 21.80
N ARG A 21 4.51 3.44 21.01
CA ARG A 21 3.07 3.61 21.25
C ARG A 21 2.34 2.28 21.35
N PHE A 22 2.56 1.38 20.42
CA PHE A 22 1.94 0.07 20.42
C PHE A 22 2.46 -0.84 21.53
N LEU A 23 3.74 -0.77 21.85
CA LEU A 23 4.31 -1.48 23.00
C LEU A 23 3.69 -1.04 24.33
N HIS A 24 3.45 0.26 24.52
CA HIS A 24 2.74 0.76 25.71
C HIS A 24 1.31 0.20 25.77
N PHE A 25 0.62 0.14 24.63
CA PHE A 25 -0.72 -0.44 24.55
C PHE A 25 -0.71 -1.93 24.92
N ILE A 26 0.18 -2.71 24.32
CA ILE A 26 0.30 -4.17 24.57
C ILE A 26 0.62 -4.44 26.03
N ASN A 27 1.58 -3.69 26.61
CA ASN A 27 1.95 -3.84 28.01
C ASN A 27 0.77 -3.49 28.93
N GLY A 28 0.06 -2.39 28.67
CA GLY A 28 -1.13 -2.00 29.44
C GLY A 28 -2.25 -3.02 29.30
N PHE A 29 -2.51 -3.52 28.10
CA PHE A 29 -3.49 -4.57 27.85
C PHE A 29 -3.16 -5.84 28.66
N ASN A 30 -1.89 -6.27 28.64
CA ASN A 30 -1.45 -7.44 29.40
C ASN A 30 -1.66 -7.27 30.91
N GLN A 31 -1.32 -6.09 31.47
CA GLN A 31 -1.55 -5.79 32.89
C GLN A 31 -3.03 -5.83 33.30
N ILE A 32 -3.93 -5.34 32.42
CA ILE A 32 -5.37 -5.25 32.74
C ILE A 32 -6.08 -6.60 32.59
N PHE A 33 -5.77 -7.36 31.54
CA PHE A 33 -6.56 -8.50 31.14
C PHE A 33 -5.99 -9.86 31.51
N ASN A 34 -4.68 -10.00 31.68
CA ASN A 34 -4.06 -11.31 31.97
C ASN A 34 -3.89 -11.65 33.46
N ASN A 35 -4.21 -10.73 34.39
CA ASN A 35 -4.03 -10.89 35.85
C ASN A 35 -2.68 -11.46 36.31
N SER A 36 -1.78 -11.70 35.40
CA SER A 36 -0.39 -12.13 35.64
C SER A 36 0.50 -11.40 34.63
N GLU A 37 1.59 -10.87 35.08
CA GLU A 37 2.60 -10.34 34.18
C GLU A 37 3.10 -11.48 33.30
N ASP A 38 2.68 -11.52 32.03
CA ASP A 38 3.32 -12.41 31.08
C ASP A 38 4.77 -11.97 30.92
N LYS A 39 5.64 -12.74 31.52
CA LYS A 39 7.07 -12.41 31.57
C LYS A 39 7.66 -12.22 30.18
N VAL A 40 7.18 -12.95 29.18
CA VAL A 40 7.64 -12.82 27.79
C VAL A 40 7.33 -11.43 27.25
N VAL A 41 6.09 -10.93 27.47
CA VAL A 41 5.68 -9.59 27.04
C VAL A 41 6.48 -8.52 27.77
N VAL A 42 6.65 -8.64 29.09
CA VAL A 42 7.39 -7.68 29.91
C VAL A 42 8.87 -7.61 29.49
N ASP A 43 9.52 -8.77 29.33
CA ASP A 43 10.92 -8.86 28.92
C ASP A 43 11.13 -8.26 27.51
N LYS A 44 10.26 -8.60 26.56
CA LYS A 44 10.32 -8.03 25.20
C LYS A 44 10.08 -6.52 25.16
N TYR A 45 9.12 -6.04 25.96
CA TYR A 45 8.90 -4.60 26.10
C TYR A 45 10.16 -3.87 26.60
N ALA A 46 10.82 -4.42 27.64
CA ALA A 46 12.03 -3.83 28.19
C ALA A 46 13.21 -3.86 27.19
N GLU A 47 13.40 -5.00 26.51
CA GLU A 47 14.43 -5.20 25.49
C GLU A 47 14.30 -4.20 24.34
N ILE A 48 13.11 -4.10 23.75
CA ILE A 48 12.87 -3.24 22.59
C ILE A 48 12.99 -1.76 22.97
N ARG A 49 12.43 -1.36 24.14
CA ARG A 49 12.60 0.02 24.63
C ARG A 49 14.06 0.39 24.84
N LYS A 50 14.86 -0.53 25.41
CA LYS A 50 16.29 -0.29 25.59
C LYS A 50 16.98 -0.09 24.26
N PHE A 51 16.74 -0.99 23.30
CA PHE A 51 17.32 -0.88 21.96
C PHE A 51 16.98 0.46 21.31
N LEU A 52 15.69 0.84 21.27
CA LEU A 52 15.25 2.08 20.62
C LEU A 52 15.81 3.34 21.31
N LYS A 53 16.03 3.29 22.64
CA LYS A 53 16.67 4.40 23.37
C LYS A 53 18.15 4.57 23.03
N GLU A 54 18.84 3.46 22.75
CA GLU A 54 20.28 3.41 22.48
C GLU A 54 20.58 3.49 20.98
N LYS A 55 19.57 3.33 20.12
CA LYS A 55 19.66 3.34 18.66
C LYS A 55 20.21 4.67 18.14
N LYS A 56 21.15 4.57 17.21
CA LYS A 56 21.77 5.71 16.52
C LYS A 56 21.31 5.78 15.07
N ASP A 57 21.50 6.93 14.47
CA ASP A 57 21.24 7.11 13.05
C ASP A 57 22.04 6.08 12.21
N GLY A 58 21.34 5.34 11.37
CA GLY A 58 21.90 4.29 10.54
C GLY A 58 21.92 2.89 11.15
N ASP A 59 21.57 2.73 12.43
CA ASP A 59 21.39 1.42 13.03
C ASP A 59 20.23 0.66 12.41
N ILE A 60 20.42 -0.63 12.18
CA ILE A 60 19.41 -1.52 11.61
C ILE A 60 18.47 -1.99 12.72
N ASP A 61 17.16 -1.93 12.44
CA ASP A 61 16.15 -2.45 13.34
C ASP A 61 16.31 -3.96 13.58
N THR A 62 16.04 -4.39 14.80
CA THR A 62 16.00 -5.82 15.08
C THR A 62 14.80 -6.47 14.36
N ARG A 63 14.86 -7.79 14.20
CA ARG A 63 13.76 -8.56 13.59
C ARG A 63 12.43 -8.33 14.35
N ASP A 64 12.47 -8.24 15.67
CA ASP A 64 11.28 -8.01 16.48
C ASP A 64 10.66 -6.63 16.19
N ILE A 65 11.49 -5.59 16.08
CA ILE A 65 11.04 -4.24 15.73
C ILE A 65 10.43 -4.21 14.32
N LEU A 66 11.09 -4.81 13.33
CA LEU A 66 10.55 -4.92 11.97
C LEU A 66 9.23 -5.69 11.94
N THR A 67 9.12 -6.75 12.75
CA THR A 67 7.86 -7.50 12.88
C THR A 67 6.74 -6.63 13.46
N ILE A 68 7.01 -5.86 14.52
CA ILE A 68 6.02 -4.95 15.11
C ILE A 68 5.62 -3.88 14.10
N LYS A 69 6.58 -3.27 13.41
CA LYS A 69 6.31 -2.29 12.34
C LYS A 69 5.41 -2.88 11.25
N GLY A 70 5.69 -4.11 10.81
CA GLY A 70 4.84 -4.83 9.87
C GLY A 70 3.43 -5.10 10.41
N LEU A 71 3.29 -5.48 11.69
CA LEU A 71 1.98 -5.69 12.34
C LEU A 71 1.17 -4.38 12.43
N ILE A 72 1.81 -3.24 12.68
CA ILE A 72 1.16 -1.93 12.65
C ILE A 72 0.58 -1.68 11.27
N ARG A 73 1.37 -1.82 10.20
CA ARG A 73 0.93 -1.65 8.82
C ARG A 73 -0.23 -2.59 8.44
N ARG A 74 -0.15 -3.85 8.85
CA ARG A 74 -1.24 -4.83 8.62
C ARG A 74 -2.52 -4.47 9.37
N GLY A 75 -2.41 -3.94 10.59
CA GLY A 75 -3.56 -3.46 11.35
C GLY A 75 -4.27 -2.30 10.65
N GLU A 76 -3.51 -1.34 10.16
CA GLU A 76 -3.99 -0.20 9.37
C GLU A 76 -4.67 -0.66 8.08
N ALA A 77 -4.02 -1.55 7.33
CA ALA A 77 -4.54 -2.13 6.10
C ALA A 77 -5.89 -2.85 6.30
N ARG A 78 -5.98 -3.70 7.32
CA ARG A 78 -7.23 -4.37 7.70
C ARG A 78 -8.33 -3.37 8.06
N THR A 79 -7.97 -2.31 8.79
CA THR A 79 -8.93 -1.25 9.16
C THR A 79 -9.44 -0.52 7.92
N ALA A 80 -8.57 -0.23 6.95
CA ALA A 80 -8.96 0.38 5.68
C ALA A 80 -9.87 -0.55 4.86
N CYS A 81 -9.55 -1.84 4.77
CA CYS A 81 -10.40 -2.84 4.10
C CYS A 81 -11.79 -2.93 4.77
N THR A 82 -11.84 -3.07 6.10
CA THR A 82 -13.10 -3.12 6.85
C THR A 82 -13.94 -1.85 6.66
N TYR A 83 -13.31 -0.67 6.66
CA TYR A 83 -13.99 0.60 6.42
C TYR A 83 -14.67 0.64 5.05
N ASN A 84 -14.09 0.00 4.04
CA ASN A 84 -14.65 -0.10 2.69
C ASN A 84 -15.51 -1.35 2.47
N ASN A 85 -15.93 -2.05 3.53
CA ASN A 85 -16.72 -3.28 3.48
C ASN A 85 -16.03 -4.41 2.68
N ILE A 86 -14.69 -4.44 2.66
CA ILE A 86 -13.92 -5.52 2.07
C ILE A 86 -13.68 -6.57 3.16
N PRO A 87 -14.09 -7.83 2.97
CA PRO A 87 -13.85 -8.90 3.91
C PRO A 87 -12.37 -9.11 4.21
N LEU A 88 -12.04 -9.49 5.44
CA LEU A 88 -10.63 -9.64 5.84
C LEU A 88 -9.92 -10.82 5.17
N ASP A 89 -10.64 -11.82 4.72
CA ASP A 89 -10.13 -12.93 3.90
C ASP A 89 -9.83 -12.52 2.45
N HIS A 90 -10.32 -11.34 2.02
CA HIS A 90 -9.94 -10.71 0.75
C HIS A 90 -8.79 -9.70 0.92
N CYS A 91 -8.19 -9.59 2.10
CA CYS A 91 -7.06 -8.72 2.38
C CYS A 91 -5.78 -9.55 2.44
N HIS A 92 -5.00 -9.56 1.37
CA HIS A 92 -3.82 -10.40 1.19
C HIS A 92 -2.55 -9.65 1.56
N PHE A 93 -1.63 -10.32 2.28
CA PHE A 93 -0.31 -9.79 2.62
C PHE A 93 0.74 -10.71 2.02
N LEU A 94 1.44 -10.24 1.01
CA LEU A 94 2.33 -11.07 0.20
C LEU A 94 3.77 -11.11 0.74
N ASP A 95 4.21 -10.05 1.42
CA ASP A 95 5.55 -9.92 2.00
C ASP A 95 6.65 -10.32 1.01
N LEU A 96 6.65 -9.69 -0.18
CA LEU A 96 7.58 -10.04 -1.25
C LEU A 96 9.04 -9.98 -0.79
N PRO A 97 9.84 -11.03 -1.06
CA PRO A 97 11.22 -11.16 -0.60
C PRO A 97 12.14 -9.98 -0.97
N PHE A 98 11.93 -9.35 -2.12
CA PHE A 98 12.74 -8.19 -2.52
C PHE A 98 12.70 -7.05 -1.51
N TYR A 99 11.60 -6.91 -0.78
CA TYR A 99 11.41 -5.88 0.24
C TYR A 99 11.83 -6.35 1.63
N GLU A 100 11.64 -7.64 1.95
CA GLU A 100 11.85 -8.22 3.28
C GLU A 100 13.32 -8.54 3.57
N THR A 101 14.24 -7.66 3.16
CA THR A 101 15.69 -7.85 3.34
C THR A 101 16.17 -7.65 4.77
N GLY A 102 15.31 -7.11 5.64
CA GLY A 102 15.70 -6.67 7.00
C GLY A 102 16.54 -5.39 7.01
N ARG A 103 16.69 -4.71 5.87
CA ARG A 103 17.47 -3.49 5.70
C ARG A 103 16.66 -2.44 4.98
N ILE A 104 17.10 -1.18 5.03
CA ILE A 104 16.51 -0.09 4.23
C ILE A 104 16.71 -0.36 2.72
N GLN A 105 17.86 -0.94 2.36
CA GLN A 105 18.14 -1.31 0.96
C GLN A 105 17.36 -2.57 0.58
N LYS A 106 16.55 -2.46 -0.45
CA LYS A 106 15.76 -3.54 -1.02
C LYS A 106 16.59 -4.38 -1.97
N GLY A 107 16.18 -5.62 -2.17
CA GLY A 107 16.76 -6.53 -3.16
C GLY A 107 16.24 -6.26 -4.57
N PRO A 108 16.79 -6.93 -5.58
CA PRO A 108 16.20 -6.98 -6.91
C PRO A 108 14.94 -7.85 -6.91
N LEU A 109 14.06 -7.64 -7.89
CA LEU A 109 12.96 -8.56 -8.19
C LEU A 109 13.52 -9.94 -8.53
N THR A 110 12.91 -10.97 -7.99
CA THR A 110 13.29 -12.38 -8.20
C THR A 110 12.10 -13.23 -8.64
N GLU A 111 12.37 -14.42 -9.15
CA GLU A 111 11.32 -15.41 -9.49
C GLU A 111 10.43 -15.75 -8.29
N ALA A 112 10.98 -15.75 -7.08
CA ALA A 112 10.21 -16.00 -5.85
C ALA A 112 9.14 -14.93 -5.60
N ASP A 113 9.46 -13.66 -5.85
CA ASP A 113 8.50 -12.56 -5.75
C ASP A 113 7.37 -12.73 -6.77
N VAL A 114 7.74 -13.01 -8.02
CA VAL A 114 6.79 -13.20 -9.13
C VAL A 114 5.85 -14.37 -8.87
N GLU A 115 6.37 -15.50 -8.37
CA GLU A 115 5.56 -16.70 -8.11
C GLU A 115 4.56 -16.48 -6.97
N ILE A 116 4.90 -15.68 -5.95
CA ILE A 116 3.95 -15.30 -4.88
C ILE A 116 2.76 -14.54 -5.47
N VAL A 117 3.01 -13.52 -6.30
CA VAL A 117 1.97 -12.75 -6.99
C VAL A 117 1.14 -13.66 -7.90
N ARG A 118 1.81 -14.50 -8.67
CA ARG A 118 1.21 -15.45 -9.60
C ARG A 118 0.23 -16.41 -8.90
N ASN A 119 0.62 -16.92 -7.74
CA ASN A 119 -0.24 -17.82 -6.96
C ASN A 119 -1.54 -17.13 -6.52
N LEU A 120 -1.47 -15.85 -6.07
CA LEU A 120 -2.66 -15.08 -5.76
C LEU A 120 -3.54 -14.86 -7.00
N LEU A 121 -2.95 -14.50 -8.13
CA LEU A 121 -3.70 -14.31 -9.38
C LEU A 121 -4.42 -15.59 -9.84
N ARG A 122 -3.78 -16.75 -9.69
CA ARG A 122 -4.37 -18.07 -9.99
C ARG A 122 -5.52 -18.44 -9.05
N GLU A 123 -5.42 -18.05 -7.78
CA GLU A 123 -6.47 -18.26 -6.78
C GLU A 123 -7.68 -17.38 -7.07
N VAL A 124 -7.46 -16.08 -7.23
CA VAL A 124 -8.52 -15.07 -7.38
C VAL A 124 -9.13 -15.08 -8.79
N LYS A 125 -8.31 -15.25 -9.85
CA LYS A 125 -8.71 -15.14 -11.26
C LYS A 125 -9.50 -13.88 -11.55
N PRO A 126 -8.92 -12.70 -11.34
CA PRO A 126 -9.64 -11.44 -11.39
C PRO A 126 -10.09 -11.09 -12.81
N HIS A 127 -11.22 -10.39 -12.94
CA HIS A 127 -11.65 -9.79 -14.20
C HIS A 127 -11.01 -8.41 -14.43
N GLN A 128 -10.57 -7.77 -13.36
CA GLN A 128 -9.87 -6.49 -13.40
C GLN A 128 -8.75 -6.47 -12.36
N ILE A 129 -7.61 -5.96 -12.76
CA ILE A 129 -6.45 -5.74 -11.90
C ILE A 129 -6.14 -4.25 -11.90
N PHE A 130 -6.01 -3.64 -10.74
CA PHE A 130 -5.62 -2.25 -10.59
C PHE A 130 -4.24 -2.19 -9.93
N VAL A 131 -3.26 -1.59 -10.61
CA VAL A 131 -1.88 -1.48 -10.15
C VAL A 131 -1.40 -0.04 -10.17
N ALA A 132 -0.41 0.27 -9.36
CA ALA A 132 0.24 1.58 -9.40
C ALA A 132 1.02 1.73 -10.71
N GLY A 133 0.63 2.70 -11.53
CA GLY A 133 1.29 3.03 -12.80
C GLY A 133 2.36 4.10 -12.67
N ASP A 134 2.81 4.40 -11.46
CA ASP A 134 3.83 5.40 -11.24
C ASP A 134 5.23 4.83 -11.41
N LEU A 135 5.75 4.96 -12.61
CA LEU A 135 7.12 4.57 -12.94
C LEU A 135 8.17 5.58 -12.46
N ALA A 136 7.74 6.73 -11.95
CA ALA A 136 8.59 7.80 -11.43
C ALA A 136 8.73 7.74 -9.90
N ASP A 137 8.34 6.64 -9.25
CA ASP A 137 8.48 6.43 -7.81
C ASP A 137 9.95 6.62 -7.38
N PRO A 138 10.27 7.67 -6.60
CA PRO A 138 11.65 7.95 -6.19
C PRO A 138 12.24 6.85 -5.29
N HIS A 139 11.40 6.04 -4.65
CA HIS A 139 11.80 4.93 -3.79
C HIS A 139 11.90 3.60 -4.55
N GLY A 140 11.39 3.53 -5.77
CA GLY A 140 11.41 2.36 -6.63
C GLY A 140 10.55 1.16 -6.18
N THR A 141 9.88 1.25 -5.02
CA THR A 141 9.09 0.13 -4.46
C THR A 141 7.86 -0.17 -5.28
N HIS A 142 7.06 0.87 -5.62
CA HIS A 142 5.84 0.71 -6.42
C HIS A 142 6.16 0.14 -7.79
N ARG A 143 7.27 0.59 -8.38
CA ARG A 143 7.73 0.07 -9.68
C ARG A 143 8.05 -1.41 -9.61
N VAL A 144 8.84 -1.86 -8.62
CA VAL A 144 9.19 -3.27 -8.47
C VAL A 144 7.95 -4.13 -8.20
N CYS A 145 6.99 -3.64 -7.40
CA CYS A 145 5.71 -4.31 -7.20
C CYS A 145 4.93 -4.44 -8.52
N THR A 146 4.81 -3.36 -9.28
CA THR A 146 4.13 -3.39 -10.59
C THR A 146 4.84 -4.33 -11.57
N ASP A 147 6.19 -4.31 -11.61
CA ASP A 147 6.99 -5.23 -12.43
C ASP A 147 6.74 -6.71 -12.05
N ALA A 148 6.57 -7.00 -10.75
CA ALA A 148 6.23 -8.35 -10.27
C ALA A 148 4.86 -8.81 -10.79
N VAL A 149 3.85 -7.91 -10.76
CA VAL A 149 2.51 -8.20 -11.29
C VAL A 149 2.57 -8.45 -12.79
N PHE A 150 3.26 -7.61 -13.55
CA PHE A 150 3.38 -7.76 -15.01
C PHE A 150 4.10 -9.05 -15.39
N ALA A 151 5.22 -9.37 -14.74
CA ALA A 151 5.93 -10.62 -14.95
C ALA A 151 5.05 -11.85 -14.63
N ALA A 152 4.24 -11.79 -13.56
CA ALA A 152 3.31 -12.86 -13.23
C ALA A 152 2.22 -13.04 -14.29
N ILE A 153 1.70 -11.94 -14.83
CA ILE A 153 0.69 -11.94 -15.92
C ILE A 153 1.29 -12.51 -17.21
N ASP A 154 2.50 -12.10 -17.57
CA ASP A 154 3.18 -12.60 -18.78
C ASP A 154 3.38 -14.12 -18.70
N LEU A 155 3.80 -14.65 -17.55
CA LEU A 155 3.91 -16.10 -17.34
C LEU A 155 2.55 -16.80 -17.42
N GLU A 156 1.48 -16.22 -16.88
CA GLU A 156 0.12 -16.79 -17.00
C GLU A 156 -0.36 -16.78 -18.46
N LYS A 157 0.00 -15.75 -19.23
CA LYS A 157 -0.30 -15.67 -20.67
C LYS A 157 0.44 -16.73 -21.45
N GLU A 158 1.73 -16.91 -21.21
CA GLU A 158 2.56 -17.94 -21.84
C GLU A 158 2.02 -19.36 -21.59
N GLU A 159 1.50 -19.63 -20.40
CA GLU A 159 0.86 -20.90 -20.05
C GLU A 159 -0.59 -21.04 -20.56
N GLY A 160 -1.13 -20.00 -21.19
CA GLY A 160 -2.47 -20.03 -21.78
C GLY A 160 -3.60 -19.99 -20.73
N ALA A 161 -3.40 -19.28 -19.65
CA ALA A 161 -4.40 -19.12 -18.59
C ALA A 161 -5.70 -18.53 -19.11
N LYS A 162 -6.79 -19.29 -19.02
CA LYS A 162 -8.08 -18.92 -19.62
C LYS A 162 -8.72 -17.67 -18.98
N TRP A 163 -8.45 -17.44 -17.70
CA TRP A 163 -9.00 -16.31 -16.97
C TRP A 163 -8.49 -14.96 -17.47
N LEU A 164 -7.27 -14.92 -18.03
CA LEU A 164 -6.70 -13.69 -18.60
C LEU A 164 -7.43 -13.17 -19.82
N LYS A 165 -8.15 -14.03 -20.55
CA LYS A 165 -8.86 -13.63 -21.79
C LYS A 165 -9.84 -12.47 -21.57
N ASP A 166 -10.48 -12.45 -20.41
CA ASP A 166 -11.49 -11.45 -20.04
C ASP A 166 -11.01 -10.50 -18.92
N CYS A 167 -9.71 -10.56 -18.59
CA CYS A 167 -9.10 -9.72 -17.55
C CYS A 167 -8.56 -8.42 -18.17
N ARG A 168 -8.86 -7.28 -17.53
CA ARG A 168 -8.28 -5.98 -17.86
C ARG A 168 -7.36 -5.49 -16.77
N ILE A 169 -6.29 -4.83 -17.13
CA ILE A 169 -5.27 -4.34 -16.21
C ILE A 169 -5.20 -2.83 -16.31
N TRP A 170 -5.49 -2.15 -15.21
CA TRP A 170 -5.58 -0.71 -15.12
C TRP A 170 -4.49 -0.14 -14.25
N MET A 171 -3.76 0.84 -14.75
CA MET A 171 -2.74 1.58 -14.02
C MET A 171 -3.30 2.89 -13.50
N TYR A 172 -3.14 3.16 -12.19
CA TYR A 172 -3.53 4.41 -11.53
C TYR A 172 -2.31 5.20 -11.03
N ARG A 173 -2.47 6.50 -10.73
CA ARG A 173 -1.37 7.38 -10.35
C ARG A 173 -1.26 7.69 -8.84
N GLY A 174 -2.26 7.33 -8.06
CA GLY A 174 -2.25 7.56 -6.59
C GLY A 174 -2.17 9.05 -6.21
N ALA A 175 -1.13 9.45 -5.50
CA ALA A 175 -0.89 10.84 -5.06
C ALA A 175 0.13 11.59 -5.95
N TRP A 176 0.56 10.98 -7.04
CA TRP A 176 1.53 11.55 -7.98
C TRP A 176 0.85 12.38 -9.07
N ALA A 177 1.65 12.92 -10.00
CA ALA A 177 1.12 13.64 -11.15
C ALA A 177 0.20 12.75 -11.98
N GLU A 178 -0.89 13.34 -12.50
CA GLU A 178 -1.86 12.62 -13.31
C GLU A 178 -1.26 12.19 -14.67
N TRP A 179 -1.93 11.24 -15.33
CA TRP A 179 -1.69 10.91 -16.71
C TRP A 179 -1.91 12.14 -17.60
N GLU A 180 -1.15 12.23 -18.70
CA GLU A 180 -1.50 13.17 -19.76
C GLU A 180 -2.90 12.83 -20.29
N ILE A 181 -3.72 13.86 -20.52
CA ILE A 181 -5.15 13.67 -20.82
C ILE A 181 -5.42 12.82 -22.06
N GLU A 182 -4.53 12.89 -23.05
CA GLU A 182 -4.59 12.09 -24.28
C GLU A 182 -4.30 10.60 -24.05
N ASN A 183 -3.73 10.23 -22.92
CA ASN A 183 -3.40 8.85 -22.57
C ASN A 183 -4.43 8.22 -21.65
N ILE A 184 -5.39 9.00 -21.13
CA ILE A 184 -6.43 8.47 -20.24
C ILE A 184 -7.44 7.64 -21.05
N GLU A 185 -7.55 6.35 -20.72
CA GLU A 185 -8.45 5.42 -21.40
C GLU A 185 -9.73 5.15 -20.59
N MET A 186 -9.67 5.31 -19.27
CA MET A 186 -10.83 5.23 -18.40
C MET A 186 -10.79 6.36 -17.38
N ALA A 187 -11.87 7.14 -17.31
CA ALA A 187 -12.08 8.19 -16.31
C ALA A 187 -13.36 7.88 -15.53
N VAL A 188 -13.21 7.68 -14.23
CA VAL A 188 -14.34 7.31 -13.34
C VAL A 188 -14.72 8.53 -12.50
N PRO A 189 -15.93 9.08 -12.68
CA PRO A 189 -16.45 10.14 -11.84
C PRO A 189 -16.56 9.68 -10.38
N ILE A 190 -16.20 10.56 -9.46
CA ILE A 190 -16.22 10.32 -8.01
C ILE A 190 -17.16 11.34 -7.38
N SER A 191 -18.19 10.88 -6.68
CA SER A 191 -19.12 11.72 -5.92
C SER A 191 -18.43 12.33 -4.67
N PRO A 192 -18.99 13.38 -4.07
CA PRO A 192 -18.49 13.94 -2.82
C PRO A 192 -18.42 12.92 -1.67
N GLU A 193 -19.37 11.97 -1.62
CA GLU A 193 -19.38 10.89 -0.65
C GLU A 193 -18.21 9.91 -0.86
N GLU A 194 -17.98 9.50 -2.10
CA GLU A 194 -16.89 8.58 -2.46
C GLU A 194 -15.53 9.24 -2.25
N LEU A 195 -15.38 10.53 -2.57
CA LEU A 195 -14.15 11.27 -2.31
C LEU A 195 -13.85 11.34 -0.81
N ARG A 196 -14.88 11.55 0.02
CA ARG A 196 -14.77 11.52 1.47
C ARG A 196 -14.43 10.12 1.99
N ALA A 197 -15.02 9.07 1.43
CA ALA A 197 -14.71 7.68 1.76
C ALA A 197 -13.25 7.34 1.41
N LYS A 198 -12.77 7.77 0.22
CA LYS A 198 -11.37 7.64 -0.18
C LYS A 198 -10.42 8.31 0.83
N ARG A 199 -10.69 9.57 1.20
CA ARG A 199 -9.92 10.29 2.23
C ARG A 199 -9.88 9.50 3.53
N ASN A 200 -11.03 9.07 4.02
CA ASN A 200 -11.12 8.35 5.28
C ASN A 200 -10.38 7.01 5.24
N SER A 201 -10.34 6.36 4.09
CA SER A 201 -9.55 5.13 3.89
C SER A 201 -8.06 5.40 3.98
N ILE A 202 -7.57 6.47 3.35
CA ILE A 202 -6.18 6.90 3.44
C ILE A 202 -5.81 7.22 4.89
N LEU A 203 -6.71 7.92 5.62
CA LEU A 203 -6.51 8.28 7.02
C LEU A 203 -6.47 7.07 7.98
N LYS A 204 -6.83 5.84 7.56
CA LYS A 204 -6.62 4.63 8.36
C LYS A 204 -5.14 4.25 8.45
N HIS A 205 -4.31 4.69 7.53
CA HIS A 205 -2.88 4.44 7.52
C HIS A 205 -2.13 5.50 8.37
N GLN A 206 -2.42 5.52 9.66
CA GLN A 206 -1.97 6.52 10.63
C GLN A 206 -0.44 6.66 10.69
N SER A 207 0.29 5.54 10.64
CA SER A 207 1.75 5.53 10.68
C SER A 207 2.42 6.22 9.48
N GLN A 208 1.63 6.58 8.45
CA GLN A 208 2.10 7.26 7.24
C GLN A 208 1.69 8.73 7.17
N MET A 209 0.99 9.22 8.19
CA MET A 209 0.43 10.58 8.13
C MET A 209 1.45 11.66 8.47
N GLU A 210 2.44 11.34 9.31
CA GLU A 210 3.44 12.30 9.80
C GLU A 210 4.70 12.35 8.94
N SER A 211 4.92 11.36 8.10
CA SER A 211 6.18 11.16 7.37
C SER A 211 6.00 11.07 5.85
N ALA A 212 5.25 12.00 5.25
CA ALA A 212 5.23 12.10 3.79
C ALA A 212 6.34 13.05 3.30
N PRO A 213 7.60 12.62 3.19
CA PRO A 213 8.65 13.43 2.62
C PRO A 213 8.49 13.41 1.10
N PHE A 214 7.62 14.28 0.60
CA PHE A 214 7.69 14.60 -0.80
C PHE A 214 8.93 15.47 -1.02
N LEU A 215 9.73 15.12 -2.00
CA LEU A 215 10.86 15.93 -2.42
C LEU A 215 10.33 17.29 -2.90
N GLY A 216 10.80 18.37 -2.31
CA GLY A 216 10.44 19.75 -2.68
C GLY A 216 9.66 20.48 -1.59
N ASN A 217 9.06 21.62 -1.96
CA ASN A 217 8.35 22.53 -1.05
C ASN A 217 6.84 22.21 -0.93
N ASP A 218 6.40 21.00 -1.27
CA ASP A 218 5.00 20.62 -1.18
C ASP A 218 4.69 20.03 0.19
N GLU A 219 4.06 20.83 1.05
CA GLU A 219 3.69 20.48 2.42
C GLU A 219 2.37 19.68 2.52
N ARG A 220 1.71 19.43 1.38
CA ARG A 220 0.44 18.69 1.39
C ARG A 220 0.63 17.24 1.79
N LEU A 221 -0.28 16.73 2.60
CA LEU A 221 -0.37 15.32 2.97
C LEU A 221 -0.81 14.45 1.76
N PHE A 222 -0.55 13.16 1.81
CA PHE A 222 -0.91 12.21 0.74
C PHE A 222 -2.38 12.31 0.32
N TRP A 223 -3.31 12.38 1.26
CA TRP A 223 -4.73 12.46 0.96
C TRP A 223 -5.09 13.78 0.24
N GLN A 224 -4.46 14.89 0.63
CA GLN A 224 -4.67 16.19 -0.02
C GLN A 224 -4.20 16.18 -1.47
N ARG A 225 -3.01 15.64 -1.71
CA ARG A 225 -2.48 15.51 -3.07
C ARG A 225 -3.34 14.60 -3.93
N SER A 226 -3.82 13.47 -3.38
CA SER A 226 -4.70 12.55 -4.10
C SER A 226 -6.03 13.21 -4.45
N GLU A 227 -6.64 13.97 -3.54
CA GLU A 227 -7.88 14.71 -3.83
C GLU A 227 -7.67 15.84 -4.84
N ASP A 228 -6.61 16.63 -4.67
CA ASP A 228 -6.29 17.73 -5.60
C ASP A 228 -6.06 17.17 -7.02
N ARG A 229 -5.40 16.01 -7.15
CA ARG A 229 -5.24 15.35 -8.44
C ARG A 229 -6.60 14.95 -9.03
N ASN A 230 -7.46 14.30 -8.26
CA ASN A 230 -8.78 13.89 -8.74
C ASN A 230 -9.66 15.07 -9.13
N ARG A 231 -9.62 16.18 -8.37
CA ARG A 231 -10.34 17.42 -8.71
C ARG A 231 -9.76 18.09 -9.95
N GLY A 232 -8.44 18.08 -10.08
CA GLY A 232 -7.73 18.59 -11.25
C GLY A 232 -8.12 17.83 -12.52
N THR A 233 -8.20 16.50 -12.45
CA THR A 233 -8.66 15.65 -13.56
C THR A 233 -10.09 16.02 -13.96
N ALA A 234 -11.01 16.14 -13.02
CA ALA A 234 -12.40 16.53 -13.28
C ALA A 234 -12.46 17.92 -13.95
N ALA A 235 -11.68 18.88 -13.48
CA ALA A 235 -11.62 20.23 -14.08
C ALA A 235 -11.09 20.23 -15.52
N LEU A 236 -10.15 19.34 -15.86
CA LEU A 236 -9.68 19.18 -17.24
C LEU A 236 -10.81 18.70 -18.16
N TYR A 237 -11.60 17.70 -17.72
CA TYR A 237 -12.73 17.18 -18.48
C TYR A 237 -13.86 18.22 -18.62
N ASP A 238 -14.13 19.02 -17.56
CA ASP A 238 -15.10 20.13 -17.63
C ASP A 238 -14.66 21.16 -18.68
N ASN A 239 -13.39 21.53 -18.73
CA ASN A 239 -12.83 22.43 -19.74
C ASN A 239 -12.94 21.89 -21.16
N LEU A 240 -13.03 20.56 -21.35
CA LEU A 240 -13.31 19.94 -22.64
C LEU A 240 -14.79 19.91 -23.00
N GLY A 241 -15.66 20.45 -22.15
CA GLY A 241 -17.10 20.53 -22.38
C GLY A 241 -17.87 19.28 -21.96
N LEU A 242 -17.27 18.41 -21.16
CA LEU A 242 -17.96 17.27 -20.55
C LEU A 242 -18.74 17.73 -19.30
N ALA A 243 -19.53 16.82 -18.73
CA ALA A 243 -20.28 17.13 -17.52
C ALA A 243 -19.36 17.46 -16.35
N SER A 244 -19.73 18.45 -15.55
CA SER A 244 -19.01 18.86 -14.35
C SER A 244 -19.16 17.79 -13.26
N TYR A 245 -18.03 17.27 -12.78
CA TYR A 245 -17.96 16.33 -11.66
C TYR A 245 -17.08 16.90 -10.55
N GLU A 246 -17.31 16.46 -9.32
CA GLU A 246 -16.51 16.87 -8.16
C GLU A 246 -15.06 16.43 -8.29
N ALA A 247 -14.85 15.19 -8.71
CA ALA A 247 -13.55 14.59 -8.88
C ALA A 247 -13.62 13.43 -9.89
N MET A 248 -12.48 13.02 -10.42
CA MET A 248 -12.35 11.84 -11.29
C MET A 248 -11.09 11.05 -10.96
N GLU A 249 -11.17 9.73 -10.99
CA GLU A 249 -10.01 8.84 -11.01
C GLU A 249 -9.73 8.43 -12.45
N ALA A 250 -8.48 8.54 -12.87
CA ALA A 250 -8.05 8.25 -14.22
C ALA A 250 -7.16 7.02 -14.28
N PHE A 251 -7.32 6.24 -15.35
CA PHE A 251 -6.60 5.00 -15.57
C PHE A 251 -6.12 4.89 -17.01
N VAL A 252 -4.98 4.19 -17.15
CA VAL A 252 -4.42 3.74 -18.44
C VAL A 252 -4.41 2.23 -18.43
N GLU A 253 -4.80 1.60 -19.53
CA GLU A 253 -4.80 0.13 -19.65
C GLU A 253 -3.37 -0.36 -19.93
N TYR A 254 -2.95 -1.39 -19.21
CA TYR A 254 -1.77 -2.15 -19.55
C TYR A 254 -2.15 -3.34 -20.42
N ILE A 255 -1.57 -3.41 -21.61
CA ILE A 255 -1.77 -4.53 -22.54
C ILE A 255 -0.50 -5.37 -22.52
N PRO A 256 -0.54 -6.61 -22.00
CA PRO A 256 0.60 -7.52 -22.03
C PRO A 256 1.07 -7.79 -23.47
N LEU A 257 2.37 -7.72 -23.73
CA LEU A 257 2.99 -7.92 -25.04
C LEU A 257 2.83 -9.36 -25.57
#